data_a0b424c84a06cfe34b593fcd200d3ce2
#
_entry.id   a0b424c84a06cfe34b593fcd200d3ce2
#
_cell.length_a   1.000
_cell.length_b   1.000
_cell.length_c   1.000
_cell.angle_alpha   90.00
_cell.angle_beta   90.00
_cell.angle_gamma   90.00
#
_symmetry.space_group_name_H-M   'P 1'
#
loop_
_entity.id
_entity.type
_entity.pdbx_description
1 polymer ?
#
loop_
_entity_poly.entity_id
_entity_poly.type
_entity_poly.pdbx_seq_one_letter_code
_entity_poly.pdbx_strand_id
1 'polypeptide(L)'
;MKAVWYDRQGPAREVLQYGERETPSPGRGEALIRVHASGVNPSDAGMRRGGTGPMAYPRIVPHSDGAGVVEAVGPGAPSRLIGQRVWFYNGQRNGRAFGSGAEYIELDVDLLSPLPDEVSFAEGATLGIPAMTAHVALFRPGAVQGKVVLVTGGAGAVGHYAVQLAHWAGATVIATVSSDEKAQRARAGGADFTIDYKREDVAARIREITRHFGGGPGVHHVVDVDFGGNITATLPSLRADGSLAFYASRGSARPEIPAGELTRRNLNLSGVLLPNSSHEARRRAQADITRWISSGKRTLSVASTHPLEDTASAHEAVERGDKVGTVVVLSA
;
A
#
# COMPACT_ATOMS: atom_id res chain seq x y z
N MET A 1 1.13 -21.46 -19.20
CA MET A 1 1.75 -20.87 -18.01
C MET A 1 1.17 -21.50 -16.73
N LYS A 2 1.93 -21.53 -15.65
CA LYS A 2 1.42 -21.85 -14.33
C LYS A 2 0.72 -20.64 -13.70
N ALA A 3 -0.39 -20.89 -12.97
CA ALA A 3 -1.14 -19.85 -12.27
C ALA A 3 -1.87 -20.44 -11.06
N VAL A 4 -2.26 -19.55 -10.15
CA VAL A 4 -3.18 -19.85 -9.05
C VAL A 4 -4.50 -19.12 -9.29
N TRP A 5 -5.61 -19.78 -9.01
CA TRP A 5 -6.95 -19.19 -9.15
C TRP A 5 -7.94 -19.73 -8.11
N TYR A 6 -9.09 -19.08 -8.01
CA TYR A 6 -10.24 -19.58 -7.29
C TYR A 6 -11.54 -19.35 -8.08
N ASP A 7 -12.48 -20.30 -7.95
CA ASP A 7 -13.79 -20.29 -8.61
C ASP A 7 -14.92 -20.07 -7.60
N ARG A 8 -14.62 -20.07 -6.32
CA ARG A 8 -15.52 -19.77 -5.19
C ARG A 8 -14.76 -19.09 -4.08
N GLN A 9 -15.44 -18.32 -3.26
CA GLN A 9 -14.88 -17.73 -2.05
C GLN A 9 -14.84 -18.74 -0.89
N GLY A 10 -13.87 -18.59 0.01
CA GLY A 10 -13.69 -19.48 1.17
C GLY A 10 -12.28 -19.45 1.76
N PRO A 11 -11.91 -20.40 2.63
CA PRO A 11 -10.57 -20.55 3.18
C PRO A 11 -9.51 -20.80 2.09
N ALA A 12 -8.26 -20.32 2.30
CA ALA A 12 -7.22 -20.34 1.26
C ALA A 12 -6.97 -21.74 0.70
N ARG A 13 -6.71 -22.71 1.58
CA ARG A 13 -6.40 -24.08 1.17
C ARG A 13 -7.56 -24.84 0.50
N GLU A 14 -8.80 -24.39 0.71
CA GLU A 14 -9.97 -25.04 0.14
C GLU A 14 -10.34 -24.52 -1.24
N VAL A 15 -9.94 -23.27 -1.58
CA VAL A 15 -10.44 -22.60 -2.78
C VAL A 15 -9.34 -22.23 -3.77
N LEU A 16 -8.10 -22.03 -3.31
CA LEU A 16 -6.98 -21.74 -4.22
C LEU A 16 -6.53 -23.03 -4.91
N GLN A 17 -6.49 -22.96 -6.23
CA GLN A 17 -6.11 -24.05 -7.12
C GLN A 17 -4.84 -23.62 -7.88
N TYR A 18 -3.88 -24.52 -8.06
CA TYR A 18 -2.67 -24.30 -8.85
C TYR A 18 -2.66 -25.22 -10.07
N GLY A 19 -2.27 -24.73 -11.22
CA GLY A 19 -2.21 -25.56 -12.43
C GLY A 19 -1.85 -24.75 -13.69
N GLU A 20 -2.09 -25.38 -14.83
CA GLU A 20 -1.80 -24.80 -16.13
C GLU A 20 -2.97 -23.95 -16.64
N ARG A 21 -2.61 -22.85 -17.27
CA ARG A 21 -3.54 -21.93 -17.95
C ARG A 21 -2.92 -21.43 -19.24
N GLU A 22 -3.75 -20.99 -20.15
CA GLU A 22 -3.30 -20.31 -21.36
C GLU A 22 -2.53 -19.02 -20.99
N THR A 23 -1.41 -18.79 -21.65
CA THR A 23 -0.65 -17.54 -21.50
C THR A 23 -1.42 -16.42 -22.22
N PRO A 24 -1.73 -15.30 -21.56
CA PRO A 24 -2.46 -14.21 -22.18
C PRO A 24 -1.62 -13.52 -23.28
N SER A 25 -2.32 -12.85 -24.18
CA SER A 25 -1.70 -12.00 -25.19
C SER A 25 -2.08 -10.55 -24.94
N PRO A 26 -1.12 -9.60 -24.96
CA PRO A 26 -1.39 -8.20 -24.64
C PRO A 26 -2.27 -7.55 -25.70
N GLY A 27 -3.35 -6.91 -25.25
CA GLY A 27 -4.24 -6.11 -26.07
C GLY A 27 -3.66 -4.75 -26.45
N ARG A 28 -4.49 -3.89 -27.08
CA ARG A 28 -4.07 -2.53 -27.44
C ARG A 28 -3.71 -1.70 -26.19
N GLY A 29 -2.50 -1.14 -26.18
CA GLY A 29 -1.98 -0.33 -25.06
C GLY A 29 -1.51 -1.16 -23.85
N GLU A 30 -1.49 -2.49 -23.97
CA GLU A 30 -1.05 -3.39 -22.91
C GLU A 30 0.35 -3.95 -23.16
N ALA A 31 0.96 -4.43 -22.09
CA ALA A 31 2.19 -5.21 -22.12
C ALA A 31 1.97 -6.58 -21.48
N LEU A 32 2.62 -7.60 -21.98
CA LEU A 32 2.76 -8.91 -21.34
C LEU A 32 4.00 -8.86 -20.42
N ILE A 33 3.79 -9.10 -19.16
CA ILE A 33 4.86 -9.13 -18.15
C ILE A 33 5.08 -10.58 -17.71
N ARG A 34 6.32 -11.05 -17.78
CA ARG A 34 6.75 -12.24 -17.07
C ARG A 34 6.93 -11.87 -15.61
N VAL A 35 6.03 -12.40 -14.76
CA VAL A 35 6.00 -12.11 -13.33
C VAL A 35 7.10 -12.93 -12.64
N HIS A 36 7.97 -12.26 -11.90
CA HIS A 36 8.97 -12.91 -11.03
C HIS A 36 8.54 -12.93 -9.57
N ALA A 37 7.77 -11.92 -9.17
CA ALA A 37 7.27 -11.82 -7.80
C ALA A 37 5.90 -11.13 -7.77
N SER A 38 5.03 -11.61 -6.91
CA SER A 38 3.66 -11.14 -6.71
C SER A 38 3.43 -10.80 -5.24
N GLY A 39 3.03 -9.57 -4.93
CA GLY A 39 2.76 -9.10 -3.57
C GLY A 39 1.36 -9.48 -3.09
N VAL A 40 1.25 -10.03 -1.89
CA VAL A 40 -0.04 -10.44 -1.30
C VAL A 40 -0.50 -9.42 -0.28
N ASN A 41 -1.64 -8.78 -0.54
CA ASN A 41 -2.23 -7.77 0.31
C ASN A 41 -3.39 -8.33 1.16
N PRO A 42 -3.71 -7.69 2.31
CA PRO A 42 -4.92 -8.03 3.09
C PRO A 42 -6.21 -7.93 2.26
N SER A 43 -6.26 -7.06 1.25
CA SER A 43 -7.39 -6.93 0.34
C SER A 43 -7.55 -8.15 -0.58
N ASP A 44 -6.44 -8.77 -1.02
CA ASP A 44 -6.48 -9.95 -1.89
C ASP A 44 -7.02 -11.16 -1.11
N ALA A 45 -6.53 -11.36 0.12
CA ALA A 45 -7.05 -12.37 1.04
C ALA A 45 -8.53 -12.10 1.41
N GLY A 46 -8.89 -10.81 1.62
CA GLY A 46 -10.26 -10.39 1.91
C GLY A 46 -11.24 -10.69 0.77
N MET A 47 -10.86 -10.40 -0.47
CA MET A 47 -11.68 -10.71 -1.66
C MET A 47 -11.86 -12.21 -1.84
N ARG A 48 -10.78 -12.99 -1.76
CA ARG A 48 -10.85 -14.44 -1.85
C ARG A 48 -11.76 -15.03 -0.76
N ARG A 49 -11.75 -14.46 0.45
CA ARG A 49 -12.57 -14.94 1.58
C ARG A 49 -14.03 -14.47 1.52
N GLY A 50 -14.39 -13.50 0.68
CA GLY A 50 -15.74 -12.94 0.58
C GLY A 50 -15.99 -11.71 1.46
N GLY A 51 -14.97 -11.16 2.08
CA GLY A 51 -15.10 -9.98 2.98
C GLY A 51 -15.35 -8.65 2.27
N THR A 52 -15.30 -8.62 0.93
CA THR A 52 -15.51 -7.40 0.12
C THR A 52 -16.72 -7.51 -0.82
N GLY A 53 -17.57 -8.50 -0.63
CA GLY A 53 -18.73 -8.77 -1.49
C GLY A 53 -18.53 -10.01 -2.37
N PRO A 54 -19.54 -10.32 -3.23
CA PRO A 54 -19.50 -11.48 -4.11
C PRO A 54 -18.41 -11.36 -5.19
N MET A 55 -18.03 -12.51 -5.76
CA MET A 55 -17.10 -12.54 -6.90
C MET A 55 -17.71 -11.82 -8.10
N ALA A 56 -16.91 -10.94 -8.72
CA ALA A 56 -17.30 -10.25 -9.96
C ALA A 56 -17.15 -11.12 -11.22
N TYR A 57 -16.41 -12.23 -11.11
CA TYR A 57 -16.12 -13.15 -12.21
C TYR A 57 -16.21 -14.58 -11.72
N PRO A 58 -16.58 -15.55 -12.60
CA PRO A 58 -16.69 -16.97 -12.23
C PRO A 58 -15.34 -17.59 -11.83
N ARG A 59 -14.24 -16.97 -12.25
CA ARG A 59 -12.87 -17.38 -11.91
C ARG A 59 -11.97 -16.16 -11.74
N ILE A 60 -11.14 -16.15 -10.70
CA ILE A 60 -10.21 -15.06 -10.40
C ILE A 60 -8.81 -15.61 -10.16
N VAL A 61 -7.82 -15.07 -10.87
CA VAL A 61 -6.39 -15.17 -10.52
C VAL A 61 -6.12 -14.02 -9.55
N PRO A 62 -5.69 -14.30 -8.30
CA PRO A 62 -5.54 -13.26 -7.28
C PRO A 62 -4.33 -12.36 -7.49
N HIS A 63 -4.20 -11.40 -6.60
CA HIS A 63 -3.13 -10.44 -6.39
C HIS A 63 -3.13 -9.24 -7.33
N SER A 64 -2.86 -8.10 -6.71
CA SER A 64 -2.86 -6.79 -7.38
C SER A 64 -1.46 -6.31 -7.73
N ASP A 65 -0.46 -6.70 -6.94
CA ASP A 65 0.90 -6.16 -7.00
C ASP A 65 1.87 -7.18 -7.56
N GLY A 66 2.88 -6.70 -8.26
CA GLY A 66 3.94 -7.58 -8.74
C GLY A 66 5.13 -6.83 -9.31
N ALA A 67 6.13 -7.61 -9.66
CA ALA A 67 7.31 -7.16 -10.38
C ALA A 67 7.80 -8.24 -11.34
N GLY A 68 8.38 -7.82 -12.46
CA GLY A 68 8.82 -8.73 -13.50
C GLY A 68 9.48 -8.02 -14.66
N VAL A 69 9.53 -8.70 -15.80
CA VAL A 69 10.13 -8.19 -17.04
C VAL A 69 9.06 -8.15 -18.13
N VAL A 70 9.00 -7.08 -18.88
CA VAL A 70 8.12 -6.96 -20.05
C VAL A 70 8.66 -7.86 -21.17
N GLU A 71 7.87 -8.86 -21.60
CA GLU A 71 8.26 -9.78 -22.68
C GLU A 71 7.69 -9.38 -24.05
N ALA A 72 6.49 -8.81 -24.08
CA ALA A 72 5.85 -8.37 -25.30
C ALA A 72 4.98 -7.14 -25.04
N VAL A 73 4.62 -6.45 -26.10
CA VAL A 73 3.69 -5.32 -26.06
C VAL A 73 2.61 -5.48 -27.15
N GLY A 74 1.40 -5.07 -26.82
CA GLY A 74 0.29 -5.02 -27.77
C GLY A 74 0.32 -3.79 -28.67
N PRO A 75 -0.58 -3.71 -29.67
CA PRO A 75 -0.66 -2.58 -30.59
C PRO A 75 -0.80 -1.25 -29.85
N GLY A 76 0.01 -0.26 -30.22
CA GLY A 76 0.00 1.09 -29.62
C GLY A 76 0.79 1.23 -28.33
N ALA A 77 1.26 0.16 -27.71
CA ALA A 77 2.19 0.24 -26.59
C ALA A 77 3.65 0.42 -27.08
N PRO A 78 4.49 1.16 -26.35
CA PRO A 78 5.87 1.45 -26.79
C PRO A 78 6.77 0.20 -26.77
N SER A 79 7.37 -0.16 -27.90
CA SER A 79 8.27 -1.32 -28.03
C SER A 79 9.52 -1.25 -27.14
N ARG A 80 9.95 -0.03 -26.75
CA ARG A 80 11.07 0.16 -25.82
C ARG A 80 10.83 -0.43 -24.43
N LEU A 81 9.59 -0.80 -24.10
CA LEU A 81 9.27 -1.46 -22.82
C LEU A 81 9.75 -2.91 -22.80
N ILE A 82 9.92 -3.57 -23.94
CA ILE A 82 10.36 -4.97 -23.99
C ILE A 82 11.76 -5.08 -23.37
N GLY A 83 11.90 -6.06 -22.46
CA GLY A 83 13.11 -6.27 -21.67
C GLY A 83 13.23 -5.39 -20.43
N GLN A 84 12.35 -4.40 -20.24
CA GLN A 84 12.40 -3.53 -19.06
C GLN A 84 11.95 -4.29 -17.81
N ARG A 85 12.69 -4.08 -16.72
CA ARG A 85 12.29 -4.48 -15.37
C ARG A 85 11.24 -3.49 -14.86
N VAL A 86 10.13 -4.02 -14.38
CA VAL A 86 8.99 -3.20 -13.92
C VAL A 86 8.43 -3.70 -12.59
N TRP A 87 7.88 -2.77 -11.81
CA TRP A 87 6.89 -3.06 -10.79
C TRP A 87 5.54 -2.53 -11.23
N PHE A 88 4.45 -3.12 -10.73
CA PHE A 88 3.10 -2.76 -11.12
C PHE A 88 2.10 -2.95 -9.97
N TYR A 89 0.92 -2.36 -10.14
CA TYR A 89 -0.20 -2.42 -9.20
C TYR A 89 -1.54 -2.60 -9.93
N ASN A 90 -2.59 -2.86 -9.16
CA ASN A 90 -3.96 -3.06 -9.70
C ASN A 90 -4.11 -4.21 -10.70
N GLY A 91 -3.28 -5.23 -10.65
CA GLY A 91 -3.39 -6.40 -11.52
C GLY A 91 -4.79 -7.01 -11.48
N GLN A 92 -5.26 -7.45 -10.30
CA GLN A 92 -6.61 -7.97 -10.09
C GLN A 92 -7.51 -6.87 -9.48
N ARG A 93 -7.81 -5.80 -10.24
CA ARG A 93 -8.66 -4.66 -9.85
C ARG A 93 -9.32 -4.05 -11.09
N ASN A 94 -10.25 -3.13 -10.86
CA ASN A 94 -10.87 -2.32 -11.91
C ASN A 94 -11.50 -3.14 -13.04
N GLY A 95 -12.26 -4.18 -12.69
CA GLY A 95 -12.92 -5.01 -13.68
C GLY A 95 -12.06 -6.11 -14.29
N ARG A 96 -10.89 -6.46 -13.68
CA ARG A 96 -10.02 -7.53 -14.15
C ARG A 96 -10.17 -8.80 -13.31
N ALA A 97 -10.31 -9.93 -14.00
CA ALA A 97 -10.32 -11.26 -13.36
C ALA A 97 -8.92 -11.82 -13.11
N PHE A 98 -7.89 -11.29 -13.80
CA PHE A 98 -6.53 -11.81 -13.79
C PHE A 98 -5.60 -10.88 -13.04
N GLY A 99 -4.97 -11.41 -11.99
CA GLY A 99 -3.94 -10.77 -11.20
C GLY A 99 -2.57 -11.41 -11.41
N SER A 100 -1.63 -11.02 -10.56
CA SER A 100 -0.22 -11.44 -10.63
C SER A 100 0.07 -12.80 -9.98
N GLY A 101 -0.93 -13.55 -9.51
CA GLY A 101 -0.78 -14.92 -9.02
C GLY A 101 -0.53 -15.94 -10.16
N ALA A 102 0.35 -15.62 -11.10
CA ALA A 102 0.64 -16.39 -12.30
C ALA A 102 2.05 -16.06 -12.82
N GLU A 103 2.59 -16.89 -13.72
CA GLU A 103 3.87 -16.63 -14.40
C GLU A 103 3.81 -15.42 -15.35
N TYR A 104 2.64 -15.09 -15.89
CA TYR A 104 2.45 -13.97 -16.81
C TYR A 104 1.16 -13.22 -16.49
N ILE A 105 1.20 -11.91 -16.75
CA ILE A 105 0.05 -11.02 -16.69
C ILE A 105 0.11 -10.01 -17.85
N GLU A 106 -1.03 -9.74 -18.48
CA GLU A 106 -1.19 -8.59 -19.38
C GLU A 106 -1.73 -7.40 -18.60
N LEU A 107 -1.14 -6.22 -18.79
CA LEU A 107 -1.54 -4.99 -18.11
C LEU A 107 -1.42 -3.77 -19.02
N ASP A 108 -2.31 -2.80 -18.82
CA ASP A 108 -2.15 -1.46 -19.37
C ASP A 108 -0.79 -0.90 -18.97
N VAL A 109 -0.05 -0.37 -19.95
CA VAL A 109 1.29 0.19 -19.73
C VAL A 109 1.31 1.34 -18.71
N ASP A 110 0.19 1.99 -18.49
CA ASP A 110 0.05 3.04 -17.47
C ASP A 110 0.10 2.52 -16.02
N LEU A 111 -0.05 1.22 -15.82
CA LEU A 111 0.10 0.58 -14.51
C LEU A 111 1.54 0.16 -14.20
N LEU A 112 2.44 0.25 -15.18
CA LEU A 112 3.83 -0.15 -15.06
C LEU A 112 4.71 1.02 -14.62
N SER A 113 5.72 0.71 -13.82
CA SER A 113 6.77 1.65 -13.42
C SER A 113 8.13 0.98 -13.50
N PRO A 114 9.20 1.69 -13.89
CA PRO A 114 10.54 1.12 -13.94
C PRO A 114 10.99 0.61 -12.55
N LEU A 115 11.59 -0.57 -12.53
CA LEU A 115 12.23 -1.14 -11.35
C LEU A 115 13.75 -1.05 -11.51
N PRO A 116 14.47 -0.29 -10.67
CA PRO A 116 15.92 -0.18 -10.73
C PRO A 116 16.62 -1.54 -10.58
N ASP A 117 17.77 -1.72 -11.21
CA ASP A 117 18.50 -2.99 -11.23
C ASP A 117 18.94 -3.45 -9.84
N GLU A 118 19.23 -2.52 -8.94
CA GLU A 118 19.60 -2.78 -7.55
C GLU A 118 18.43 -3.16 -6.64
N VAL A 119 17.19 -3.16 -7.15
CA VAL A 119 15.98 -3.61 -6.43
C VAL A 119 15.60 -5.00 -6.95
N SER A 120 15.51 -5.96 -6.05
CA SER A 120 15.04 -7.30 -6.40
C SER A 120 13.57 -7.30 -6.81
N PHE A 121 13.11 -8.30 -7.57
CA PHE A 121 11.70 -8.42 -7.93
C PHE A 121 10.80 -8.63 -6.70
N ALA A 122 11.28 -9.38 -5.69
CA ALA A 122 10.56 -9.55 -4.43
C ALA A 122 10.32 -8.22 -3.73
N GLU A 123 11.32 -7.34 -3.67
CA GLU A 123 11.17 -5.97 -3.16
C GLU A 123 10.26 -5.13 -4.05
N GLY A 124 10.40 -5.21 -5.37
CA GLY A 124 9.54 -4.53 -6.34
C GLY A 124 8.06 -4.86 -6.15
N ALA A 125 7.73 -6.12 -5.87
CA ALA A 125 6.37 -6.58 -5.62
C ALA A 125 5.76 -6.02 -4.31
N THR A 126 6.53 -5.36 -3.45
CA THR A 126 6.04 -4.70 -2.24
C THR A 126 5.59 -3.25 -2.48
N LEU A 127 5.90 -2.67 -3.65
CA LEU A 127 5.67 -1.24 -3.95
C LEU A 127 4.23 -0.93 -4.34
N GLY A 128 3.50 -1.87 -4.93
CA GLY A 128 2.18 -1.65 -5.51
C GLY A 128 1.17 -1.00 -4.55
N ILE A 129 0.17 -1.74 -4.09
CA ILE A 129 -0.88 -1.20 -3.21
C ILE A 129 -0.31 -0.50 -1.96
N PRO A 130 0.70 -1.04 -1.23
CA PRO A 130 1.17 -0.41 0.00
C PRO A 130 1.82 0.96 -0.21
N ALA A 131 2.82 1.07 -1.10
CA ALA A 131 3.54 2.33 -1.30
C ALA A 131 2.68 3.37 -2.04
N MET A 132 1.90 2.94 -3.03
CA MET A 132 0.96 3.81 -3.74
C MET A 132 -0.13 4.37 -2.82
N THR A 133 -0.71 3.55 -1.94
CA THR A 133 -1.70 4.01 -0.94
C THR A 133 -1.06 5.01 0.04
N ALA A 134 0.14 4.70 0.53
CA ALA A 134 0.89 5.59 1.40
C ALA A 134 1.13 6.96 0.74
N HIS A 135 1.58 6.96 -0.53
CA HIS A 135 1.81 8.20 -1.28
C HIS A 135 0.53 9.00 -1.47
N VAL A 136 -0.53 8.37 -1.96
CA VAL A 136 -1.82 9.07 -2.22
C VAL A 136 -2.39 9.65 -0.93
N ALA A 137 -2.32 8.90 0.19
CA ALA A 137 -2.78 9.40 1.48
C ALA A 137 -1.91 10.58 1.98
N LEU A 138 -0.59 10.43 1.93
CA LEU A 138 0.36 11.43 2.43
C LEU A 138 0.27 12.76 1.67
N PHE A 139 0.20 12.70 0.33
CA PHE A 139 0.19 13.90 -0.51
C PHE A 139 -1.20 14.40 -0.88
N ARG A 140 -2.26 13.85 -0.23
CA ARG A 140 -3.64 14.31 -0.43
C ARG A 140 -3.83 15.81 -0.21
N PRO A 141 -3.24 16.43 0.83
CA PRO A 141 -3.33 17.88 1.06
C PRO A 141 -2.29 18.71 0.29
N GLY A 142 -1.52 18.11 -0.61
CA GLY A 142 -0.39 18.74 -1.31
C GLY A 142 0.97 18.45 -0.66
N ALA A 143 1.94 19.36 -0.85
CA ALA A 143 3.30 19.19 -0.34
C ALA A 143 3.35 19.13 1.19
N VAL A 144 4.24 18.26 1.72
CA VAL A 144 4.43 18.06 3.17
C VAL A 144 5.78 18.55 3.70
N GLN A 145 6.62 19.12 2.83
CA GLN A 145 7.91 19.70 3.24
C GLN A 145 7.74 20.73 4.36
N GLY A 146 8.52 20.62 5.42
CA GLY A 146 8.46 21.47 6.61
C GLY A 146 7.21 21.29 7.48
N LYS A 147 6.32 20.36 7.14
CA LYS A 147 5.12 20.06 7.94
C LYS A 147 5.39 18.95 8.94
N VAL A 148 4.61 18.91 10.01
CA VAL A 148 4.58 17.79 10.96
C VAL A 148 3.48 16.82 10.51
N VAL A 149 3.84 15.57 10.27
CA VAL A 149 2.95 14.50 9.80
C VAL A 149 2.87 13.39 10.85
N LEU A 150 1.67 12.99 11.22
CA LEU A 150 1.42 11.79 12.01
C LEU A 150 1.11 10.61 11.08
N VAL A 151 1.78 9.49 11.31
CA VAL A 151 1.49 8.21 10.64
C VAL A 151 1.06 7.21 11.69
N THR A 152 -0.21 6.77 11.66
CA THR A 152 -0.66 5.71 12.56
C THR A 152 -0.22 4.34 12.03
N GLY A 153 0.21 3.46 12.94
CA GLY A 153 0.74 2.15 12.55
C GLY A 153 2.00 2.21 11.69
N GLY A 154 2.95 3.09 12.04
CA GLY A 154 4.13 3.42 11.24
C GLY A 154 5.10 2.27 10.93
N ALA A 155 4.95 1.09 11.54
CA ALA A 155 5.71 -0.12 11.21
C ALA A 155 4.94 -1.10 10.31
N GLY A 156 3.66 -0.84 10.01
CA GLY A 156 2.83 -1.67 9.12
C GLY A 156 3.21 -1.52 7.64
N ALA A 157 2.63 -2.35 6.76
CA ALA A 157 2.98 -2.36 5.33
C ALA A 157 2.81 -0.97 4.66
N VAL A 158 1.68 -0.32 4.82
CA VAL A 158 1.42 1.04 4.28
C VAL A 158 2.09 2.11 5.13
N GLY A 159 1.96 2.02 6.48
CA GLY A 159 2.49 3.02 7.40
C GLY A 159 4.00 3.20 7.28
N HIS A 160 4.77 2.12 7.09
CA HIS A 160 6.21 2.20 6.93
C HIS A 160 6.62 2.93 5.64
N TYR A 161 5.88 2.76 4.55
CA TYR A 161 6.08 3.56 3.34
C TYR A 161 5.68 5.02 3.56
N ALA A 162 4.59 5.28 4.28
CA ALA A 162 4.19 6.66 4.59
C ALA A 162 5.23 7.40 5.42
N VAL A 163 5.84 6.73 6.41
CA VAL A 163 6.98 7.27 7.21
C VAL A 163 8.15 7.62 6.28
N GLN A 164 8.60 6.68 5.45
CA GLN A 164 9.75 6.87 4.57
C GLN A 164 9.52 7.97 3.54
N LEU A 165 8.35 7.99 2.90
CA LEU A 165 7.99 9.01 1.90
C LEU A 165 7.83 10.40 2.52
N ALA A 166 7.28 10.50 3.75
CA ALA A 166 7.17 11.75 4.47
C ALA A 166 8.55 12.31 4.85
N HIS A 167 9.42 11.46 5.36
CA HIS A 167 10.81 11.82 5.66
C HIS A 167 11.58 12.25 4.38
N TRP A 168 11.47 11.46 3.30
CA TRP A 168 12.07 11.80 2.00
C TRP A 168 11.57 13.15 1.45
N ALA A 169 10.30 13.47 1.69
CA ALA A 169 9.69 14.74 1.28
C ALA A 169 9.99 15.91 2.25
N GLY A 170 10.82 15.72 3.28
CA GLY A 170 11.23 16.77 4.21
C GLY A 170 10.20 17.14 5.27
N ALA A 171 9.30 16.23 5.64
CA ALA A 171 8.40 16.40 6.76
C ALA A 171 9.07 15.97 8.09
N THR A 172 8.64 16.54 9.21
CA THR A 172 8.86 15.96 10.53
C THR A 172 7.83 14.87 10.77
N VAL A 173 8.28 13.64 11.06
CA VAL A 173 7.43 12.46 11.10
C VAL A 173 7.26 11.94 12.53
N ILE A 174 6.00 11.87 12.98
CA ILE A 174 5.61 11.19 14.21
C ILE A 174 4.90 9.89 13.81
N ALA A 175 5.31 8.75 14.39
CA ALA A 175 4.70 7.46 14.08
C ALA A 175 4.11 6.81 15.33
N THR A 176 2.86 6.30 15.26
CA THR A 176 2.35 5.45 16.35
C THR A 176 2.74 3.99 16.11
N VAL A 177 3.07 3.29 17.18
CA VAL A 177 3.54 1.90 17.20
C VAL A 177 2.96 1.15 18.39
N SER A 178 3.12 -0.19 18.44
CA SER A 178 2.58 -1.04 19.52
C SER A 178 3.63 -1.86 20.25
N SER A 179 4.91 -1.63 19.98
CA SER A 179 6.05 -2.28 20.65
C SER A 179 7.36 -1.55 20.33
N ASP A 180 8.39 -1.81 21.13
CA ASP A 180 9.74 -1.23 20.95
C ASP A 180 10.38 -1.67 19.61
N GLU A 181 10.18 -2.93 19.20
CA GLU A 181 10.66 -3.42 17.88
C GLU A 181 10.03 -2.61 16.73
N LYS A 182 8.72 -2.37 16.80
CA LYS A 182 8.02 -1.55 15.80
C LYS A 182 8.46 -0.07 15.85
N ALA A 183 8.83 0.43 17.03
CA ALA A 183 9.40 1.77 17.17
C ALA A 183 10.78 1.87 16.49
N GLN A 184 11.66 0.89 16.70
CA GLN A 184 12.96 0.83 16.02
C GLN A 184 12.79 0.82 14.50
N ARG A 185 11.85 0.00 14.00
CA ARG A 185 11.54 -0.06 12.56
C ARG A 185 11.02 1.28 12.01
N ALA A 186 10.11 1.95 12.72
CA ALA A 186 9.61 3.26 12.29
C ALA A 186 10.73 4.31 12.25
N ARG A 187 11.61 4.33 13.26
CA ARG A 187 12.79 5.21 13.28
C ARG A 187 13.76 4.90 12.15
N ALA A 188 14.05 3.63 11.89
CA ALA A 188 14.88 3.23 10.75
C ALA A 188 14.31 3.68 9.40
N GLY A 189 12.96 3.80 9.30
CA GLY A 189 12.26 4.38 8.15
C GLY A 189 12.27 5.91 8.11
N GLY A 190 12.81 6.61 9.13
CA GLY A 190 12.88 8.07 9.17
C GLY A 190 11.80 8.74 10.05
N ALA A 191 11.16 8.01 10.98
CA ALA A 191 10.32 8.65 11.99
C ALA A 191 11.21 9.40 13.00
N ASP A 192 10.99 10.71 13.15
CA ASP A 192 11.69 11.55 14.12
C ASP A 192 11.21 11.24 15.55
N PHE A 193 9.92 10.90 15.71
CA PHE A 193 9.32 10.53 16.97
C PHE A 193 8.46 9.29 16.83
N THR A 194 8.42 8.47 17.89
CA THR A 194 7.51 7.32 17.99
C THR A 194 6.69 7.41 19.27
N ILE A 195 5.41 7.01 19.22
CA ILE A 195 4.47 6.99 20.32
C ILE A 195 3.92 5.57 20.46
N ASP A 196 4.09 4.92 21.59
CA ASP A 196 3.45 3.63 21.88
C ASP A 196 2.01 3.84 22.31
N TYR A 197 1.07 3.70 21.38
CA TYR A 197 -0.35 3.93 21.62
C TYR A 197 -1.00 3.00 22.65
N LYS A 198 -0.28 1.94 23.09
CA LYS A 198 -0.75 1.05 24.16
C LYS A 198 -0.36 1.56 25.55
N ARG A 199 0.62 2.44 25.65
CA ARG A 199 1.22 2.92 26.90
C ARG A 199 1.05 4.42 27.10
N GLU A 200 0.80 5.17 26.00
CA GLU A 200 0.82 6.63 26.00
C GLU A 200 -0.53 7.19 25.46
N ASP A 201 -0.96 8.32 26.00
CA ASP A 201 -2.01 9.14 25.38
C ASP A 201 -1.43 9.82 24.13
N VAL A 202 -1.85 9.35 22.97
CA VAL A 202 -1.33 9.80 21.68
C VAL A 202 -1.52 11.30 21.49
N ALA A 203 -2.72 11.83 21.80
CA ALA A 203 -3.04 13.25 21.60
C ALA A 203 -2.24 14.15 22.56
N ALA A 204 -2.10 13.76 23.82
CA ALA A 204 -1.29 14.49 24.80
C ALA A 204 0.18 14.49 24.39
N ARG A 205 0.71 13.33 23.97
CA ARG A 205 2.10 13.19 23.54
C ARG A 205 2.42 14.00 22.28
N ILE A 206 1.50 14.05 21.32
CA ILE A 206 1.64 14.91 20.15
C ILE A 206 1.69 16.38 20.52
N ARG A 207 0.82 16.84 21.42
CA ARG A 207 0.85 18.24 21.90
C ARG A 207 2.17 18.58 22.57
N GLU A 208 2.72 17.67 23.35
CA GLU A 208 4.03 17.84 23.99
C GLU A 208 5.15 17.96 22.95
N ILE A 209 5.22 17.00 22.01
CA ILE A 209 6.25 16.99 20.93
C ILE A 209 6.17 18.27 20.12
N THR A 210 4.95 18.69 19.75
CA THR A 210 4.75 19.79 18.79
C THR A 210 4.67 21.17 19.43
N ARG A 211 4.72 21.27 20.76
CA ARG A 211 4.57 22.55 21.50
C ARG A 211 5.54 23.64 21.05
N HIS A 212 6.73 23.28 20.58
CA HIS A 212 7.79 24.20 20.13
C HIS A 212 7.86 24.36 18.61
N PHE A 213 7.01 23.65 17.85
CA PHE A 213 6.96 23.86 16.40
C PHE A 213 6.15 25.10 16.06
N GLY A 214 6.58 25.85 15.07
CA GLY A 214 5.89 27.05 14.61
C GLY A 214 4.42 26.78 14.21
N GLY A 215 3.53 27.72 14.54
CA GLY A 215 2.10 27.66 14.22
C GLY A 215 1.22 26.91 15.23
N GLY A 216 1.73 26.64 16.45
CA GLY A 216 0.98 26.03 17.57
C GLY A 216 1.04 24.50 17.60
N PRO A 217 0.54 23.91 18.72
CA PRO A 217 0.60 22.48 18.94
C PRO A 217 -0.29 21.70 17.96
N GLY A 218 0.08 20.46 17.66
CA GLY A 218 -0.63 19.56 16.77
C GLY A 218 0.07 19.33 15.44
N VAL A 219 -0.45 18.37 14.67
CA VAL A 219 0.11 17.97 13.37
C VAL A 219 -0.65 18.61 12.21
N HIS A 220 0.02 18.81 11.09
CA HIS A 220 -0.58 19.38 9.88
C HIS A 220 -1.39 18.32 9.11
N HIS A 221 -0.92 17.08 9.15
CA HIS A 221 -1.53 15.98 8.40
C HIS A 221 -1.43 14.66 9.16
N VAL A 222 -2.44 13.82 9.00
CA VAL A 222 -2.47 12.46 9.53
C VAL A 222 -2.66 11.48 8.36
N VAL A 223 -1.83 10.45 8.30
CA VAL A 223 -2.03 9.25 7.47
C VAL A 223 -2.50 8.13 8.39
N ASP A 224 -3.75 7.71 8.25
CA ASP A 224 -4.40 6.84 9.22
C ASP A 224 -4.74 5.45 8.67
N VAL A 225 -4.29 4.42 9.39
CA VAL A 225 -4.54 3.00 9.06
C VAL A 225 -5.91 2.51 9.51
N ASP A 226 -6.54 3.15 10.49
CA ASP A 226 -7.82 2.71 11.06
C ASP A 226 -8.62 3.89 11.60
N PHE A 227 -9.35 4.55 10.72
CA PHE A 227 -10.10 5.76 11.06
C PHE A 227 -11.05 5.55 12.25
N GLY A 228 -11.84 4.47 12.22
CA GLY A 228 -12.81 4.19 13.27
C GLY A 228 -12.19 3.80 14.62
N GLY A 229 -10.98 3.23 14.61
CA GLY A 229 -10.25 2.92 15.85
C GLY A 229 -9.45 4.08 16.40
N ASN A 230 -9.03 5.03 15.54
CA ASN A 230 -8.08 6.07 15.92
C ASN A 230 -8.66 7.48 16.00
N ILE A 231 -9.90 7.72 15.51
CA ILE A 231 -10.46 9.07 15.36
C ILE A 231 -10.45 9.87 16.66
N THR A 232 -10.68 9.24 17.81
CA THR A 232 -10.67 9.88 19.13
C THR A 232 -9.30 10.40 19.56
N ALA A 233 -8.22 9.82 19.02
CA ALA A 233 -6.85 10.24 19.27
C ALA A 233 -6.32 11.14 18.15
N THR A 234 -6.65 10.84 16.88
CA THR A 234 -6.10 11.54 15.72
C THR A 234 -6.76 12.88 15.45
N LEU A 235 -8.07 13.00 15.65
CA LEU A 235 -8.77 14.27 15.41
C LEU A 235 -8.31 15.38 16.39
N PRO A 236 -8.21 15.18 17.72
CA PRO A 236 -7.65 16.17 18.63
C PRO A 236 -6.18 16.52 18.37
N SER A 237 -5.46 15.63 17.71
CA SER A 237 -4.03 15.81 17.37
C SER A 237 -3.78 16.75 16.20
N LEU A 238 -4.79 17.01 15.36
CA LEU A 238 -4.68 17.96 14.27
C LEU A 238 -4.59 19.41 14.79
N ARG A 239 -3.89 20.27 14.09
CA ARG A 239 -3.96 21.72 14.24
C ARG A 239 -5.09 22.31 13.40
N ALA A 240 -5.39 23.60 13.53
CA ALA A 240 -6.32 24.29 12.63
C ALA A 240 -5.81 24.18 11.17
N ASP A 241 -6.74 24.09 10.23
CA ASP A 241 -6.49 23.81 8.80
C ASP A 241 -5.78 22.45 8.54
N GLY A 242 -5.78 21.58 9.54
CA GLY A 242 -5.19 20.25 9.43
C GLY A 242 -6.04 19.29 8.60
N SER A 243 -5.39 18.21 8.14
CA SER A 243 -6.05 17.19 7.31
C SER A 243 -5.74 15.78 7.79
N LEU A 244 -6.68 14.87 7.55
CA LEU A 244 -6.52 13.44 7.82
C LEU A 244 -6.94 12.65 6.59
N ALA A 245 -6.04 11.77 6.13
CA ALA A 245 -6.34 10.79 5.09
C ALA A 245 -6.28 9.39 5.67
N PHE A 246 -7.35 8.60 5.49
CA PHE A 246 -7.44 7.24 5.99
C PHE A 246 -7.69 6.24 4.85
N TYR A 247 -7.17 5.02 5.01
CA TYR A 247 -7.29 3.97 4.01
C TYR A 247 -7.93 2.68 4.52
N ALA A 248 -8.29 2.64 5.81
CA ALA A 248 -9.10 1.58 6.42
C ALA A 248 -9.89 2.11 7.63
N SER A 249 -10.89 1.34 8.08
CA SER A 249 -11.70 1.61 9.26
C SER A 249 -12.21 0.27 9.82
N ARG A 250 -11.36 -0.41 10.59
CA ARG A 250 -11.66 -1.73 11.16
C ARG A 250 -12.21 -1.65 12.56
N GLY A 251 -11.75 -0.68 13.36
CA GLY A 251 -12.19 -0.50 14.75
C GLY A 251 -13.66 -0.09 14.87
N SER A 252 -14.16 0.69 13.92
CA SER A 252 -15.59 1.00 13.76
C SER A 252 -15.90 1.32 12.32
N ALA A 253 -16.96 0.70 11.78
CA ALA A 253 -17.48 1.02 10.44
C ALA A 253 -18.25 2.36 10.40
N ARG A 254 -18.71 2.84 11.55
CA ARG A 254 -19.51 4.08 11.70
C ARG A 254 -19.04 4.87 12.93
N PRO A 255 -17.83 5.49 12.85
CA PRO A 255 -17.34 6.31 13.95
C PRO A 255 -18.17 7.59 14.09
N GLU A 256 -18.33 8.07 15.32
CA GLU A 256 -18.87 9.40 15.59
C GLU A 256 -17.87 10.47 15.17
N ILE A 257 -18.34 11.49 14.45
CA ILE A 257 -17.53 12.63 14.00
C ILE A 257 -18.13 13.91 14.57
N PRO A 258 -17.40 14.66 15.43
CA PRO A 258 -17.87 15.91 16.00
C PRO A 258 -17.81 17.04 14.94
N ALA A 259 -18.88 17.18 14.14
CA ALA A 259 -18.94 18.12 13.02
C ALA A 259 -18.64 19.56 13.42
N GLY A 260 -19.08 19.99 14.62
CA GLY A 260 -18.75 21.32 15.13
C GLY A 260 -17.25 21.56 15.38
N GLU A 261 -16.48 20.51 15.67
CA GLU A 261 -15.03 20.59 15.80
C GLU A 261 -14.37 20.74 14.43
N LEU A 262 -14.85 19.99 13.43
CA LEU A 262 -14.36 20.11 12.05
C LEU A 262 -14.53 21.55 11.55
N THR A 263 -15.70 22.13 11.76
CA THR A 263 -16.01 23.49 11.31
C THR A 263 -15.15 24.54 12.04
N ARG A 264 -15.05 24.47 13.36
CA ARG A 264 -14.27 25.46 14.14
C ARG A 264 -12.78 25.47 13.80
N ARG A 265 -12.25 24.37 13.30
CA ARG A 265 -10.81 24.18 13.02
C ARG A 265 -10.49 24.01 11.54
N ASN A 266 -11.48 24.17 10.65
CA ASN A 266 -11.35 23.96 9.20
C ASN A 266 -10.67 22.63 8.84
N LEU A 267 -11.06 21.52 9.51
CA LEU A 267 -10.42 20.24 9.30
C LEU A 267 -10.92 19.54 8.03
N ASN A 268 -10.00 18.86 7.34
CA ASN A 268 -10.30 18.08 6.14
C ASN A 268 -10.13 16.57 6.38
N LEU A 269 -11.18 15.78 6.18
CA LEU A 269 -11.13 14.31 6.28
C LEU A 269 -11.30 13.69 4.89
N SER A 270 -10.44 12.73 4.55
CA SER A 270 -10.45 12.08 3.22
C SER A 270 -10.27 10.57 3.33
N GLY A 271 -11.20 9.80 2.76
CA GLY A 271 -11.00 8.38 2.49
C GLY A 271 -10.10 8.16 1.27
N VAL A 272 -9.24 7.16 1.33
CA VAL A 272 -8.34 6.76 0.24
C VAL A 272 -8.56 5.29 -0.10
N LEU A 273 -8.99 5.04 -1.34
CA LEU A 273 -9.02 3.72 -1.96
C LEU A 273 -8.24 3.83 -3.27
N LEU A 274 -7.05 3.24 -3.33
CA LEU A 274 -6.12 3.42 -4.44
C LEU A 274 -6.73 3.14 -5.83
N PRO A 275 -7.49 2.05 -6.07
CA PRO A 275 -8.12 1.82 -7.37
C PRO A 275 -9.05 2.96 -7.83
N ASN A 276 -9.67 3.65 -6.89
CA ASN A 276 -10.61 4.76 -7.16
C ASN A 276 -9.94 6.15 -7.15
N SER A 277 -8.62 6.21 -6.92
CA SER A 277 -7.89 7.48 -6.98
C SER A 277 -7.81 7.99 -8.42
N SER A 278 -7.72 9.32 -8.60
CA SER A 278 -7.60 9.92 -9.93
C SER A 278 -6.35 9.41 -10.67
N HIS A 279 -6.42 9.38 -11.99
CA HIS A 279 -5.27 9.01 -12.84
C HIS A 279 -4.05 9.88 -12.53
N GLU A 280 -4.24 11.20 -12.36
CA GLU A 280 -3.18 12.14 -12.00
C GLU A 280 -2.50 11.78 -10.67
N ALA A 281 -3.29 11.47 -9.62
CA ALA A 281 -2.75 11.09 -8.32
C ALA A 281 -1.93 9.78 -8.41
N ARG A 282 -2.41 8.80 -9.18
CA ARG A 282 -1.69 7.55 -9.40
C ARG A 282 -0.40 7.76 -10.20
N ARG A 283 -0.42 8.52 -11.28
CA ARG A 283 0.77 8.85 -12.10
C ARG A 283 1.81 9.60 -11.28
N ARG A 284 1.38 10.57 -10.46
CA ARG A 284 2.28 11.27 -9.54
C ARG A 284 2.91 10.30 -8.54
N ALA A 285 2.11 9.39 -7.95
CA ALA A 285 2.61 8.40 -7.01
C ALA A 285 3.65 7.47 -7.65
N GLN A 286 3.41 6.95 -8.86
CA GLN A 286 4.38 6.14 -9.61
C GLN A 286 5.70 6.89 -9.83
N ALA A 287 5.63 8.14 -10.30
CA ALA A 287 6.81 8.95 -10.57
C ALA A 287 7.62 9.25 -9.28
N ASP A 288 6.94 9.62 -8.20
CA ASP A 288 7.59 9.95 -6.93
C ASP A 288 8.19 8.71 -6.26
N ILE A 289 7.48 7.57 -6.26
CA ILE A 289 7.98 6.29 -5.74
C ILE A 289 9.20 5.83 -6.54
N THR A 290 9.16 5.92 -7.88
CA THR A 290 10.32 5.58 -8.73
C THR A 290 11.53 6.45 -8.39
N ARG A 291 11.37 7.76 -8.24
CA ARG A 291 12.44 8.66 -7.81
C ARG A 291 12.97 8.33 -6.42
N TRP A 292 12.07 8.05 -5.48
CA TRP A 292 12.43 7.69 -4.13
C TRP A 292 13.23 6.39 -4.08
N ILE A 293 12.79 5.32 -4.74
CA ILE A 293 13.54 4.05 -4.74
C ILE A 293 14.90 4.17 -5.44
N SER A 294 15.02 5.02 -6.46
CA SER A 294 16.30 5.30 -7.14
C SER A 294 17.26 6.14 -6.30
N SER A 295 16.80 6.81 -5.22
CA SER A 295 17.68 7.58 -4.32
C SER A 295 18.55 6.72 -3.41
N GLY A 296 18.34 5.42 -3.34
CA GLY A 296 19.09 4.46 -2.53
C GLY A 296 18.73 4.43 -1.05
N LYS A 297 18.08 5.46 -0.51
CA LYS A 297 17.68 5.57 0.90
C LYS A 297 16.28 4.98 1.09
N ARG A 298 16.17 3.65 1.11
CA ARG A 298 14.89 2.94 1.21
C ARG A 298 15.00 1.64 2.01
N THR A 299 13.91 1.24 2.60
CA THR A 299 13.73 -0.11 3.18
C THR A 299 12.49 -0.73 2.57
N LEU A 300 12.68 -1.69 1.68
CA LEU A 300 11.63 -2.46 1.02
C LEU A 300 11.48 -3.79 1.76
N SER A 301 10.40 -3.96 2.51
CA SER A 301 10.31 -5.04 3.48
C SER A 301 9.49 -6.21 2.95
N VAL A 302 10.18 -7.28 2.59
CA VAL A 302 9.61 -8.60 2.35
C VAL A 302 9.50 -9.32 3.69
N ALA A 303 8.28 -9.69 4.09
CA ALA A 303 8.01 -10.40 5.35
C ALA A 303 8.34 -11.89 5.23
N SER A 304 7.91 -12.50 4.13
CA SER A 304 8.21 -13.90 3.77
C SER A 304 8.04 -14.09 2.26
N THR A 305 8.66 -15.12 1.74
CA THR A 305 8.48 -15.57 0.36
C THR A 305 7.88 -16.97 0.33
N HIS A 306 7.01 -17.23 -0.64
CA HIS A 306 6.37 -18.51 -0.88
C HIS A 306 6.43 -18.84 -2.38
N PRO A 307 6.56 -20.12 -2.78
CA PRO A 307 6.46 -20.47 -4.19
C PRO A 307 5.00 -20.34 -4.69
N LEU A 308 4.82 -20.21 -6.01
CA LEU A 308 3.50 -19.99 -6.62
C LEU A 308 2.50 -21.10 -6.27
N GLU A 309 2.96 -22.37 -6.24
CA GLU A 309 2.14 -23.52 -5.85
C GLU A 309 1.66 -23.47 -4.40
N ASP A 310 2.36 -22.75 -3.52
CA ASP A 310 1.97 -22.60 -2.11
C ASP A 310 1.41 -21.19 -1.79
N THR A 311 0.72 -20.59 -2.73
CA THR A 311 0.02 -19.29 -2.53
C THR A 311 -0.98 -19.36 -1.37
N ALA A 312 -1.52 -20.53 -1.04
CA ALA A 312 -2.42 -20.68 0.11
C ALA A 312 -1.73 -20.30 1.43
N SER A 313 -0.50 -20.78 1.67
CA SER A 313 0.29 -20.39 2.84
C SER A 313 0.62 -18.90 2.87
N ALA A 314 0.86 -18.29 1.71
CA ALA A 314 1.06 -16.85 1.61
C ALA A 314 -0.18 -16.06 2.05
N HIS A 315 -1.38 -16.47 1.62
CA HIS A 315 -2.64 -15.87 2.06
C HIS A 315 -2.88 -16.04 3.57
N GLU A 316 -2.62 -17.25 4.12
CA GLU A 316 -2.73 -17.51 5.54
C GLU A 316 -1.75 -16.67 6.37
N ALA A 317 -0.52 -16.46 5.89
CA ALA A 317 0.46 -15.56 6.52
C ALA A 317 -0.04 -14.11 6.58
N VAL A 318 -0.72 -13.64 5.53
CA VAL A 318 -1.36 -12.31 5.53
C VAL A 318 -2.54 -12.25 6.51
N GLU A 319 -3.33 -13.32 6.62
CA GLU A 319 -4.53 -13.39 7.47
C GLU A 319 -4.19 -13.44 8.97
N ARG A 320 -3.05 -14.04 9.37
CA ARG A 320 -2.58 -14.00 10.76
C ARG A 320 -2.34 -12.57 11.28
N GLY A 321 -1.96 -11.64 10.41
CA GLY A 321 -1.84 -10.22 10.75
C GLY A 321 -0.63 -9.83 11.61
N ASP A 322 0.24 -10.76 11.94
CA ASP A 322 1.45 -10.56 12.77
C ASP A 322 2.71 -10.21 11.94
N LYS A 323 2.60 -10.25 10.63
CA LYS A 323 3.70 -9.99 9.70
C LYS A 323 4.20 -8.55 9.72
N VAL A 324 5.49 -8.38 9.51
CA VAL A 324 6.16 -7.09 9.33
C VAL A 324 6.66 -6.99 7.89
N GLY A 325 6.00 -6.18 7.05
CA GLY A 325 6.27 -6.09 5.62
C GLY A 325 5.21 -6.76 4.75
N THR A 326 5.55 -7.03 3.49
CA THR A 326 4.68 -7.66 2.50
C THR A 326 5.05 -9.13 2.32
N VAL A 327 4.07 -10.00 2.31
CA VAL A 327 4.24 -11.40 1.90
C VAL A 327 4.30 -11.46 0.38
N VAL A 328 5.26 -12.19 -0.16
CA VAL A 328 5.53 -12.26 -1.59
C VAL A 328 5.46 -13.70 -2.08
N VAL A 329 4.81 -13.91 -3.21
CA VAL A 329 4.81 -15.17 -3.95
C VAL A 329 5.79 -15.06 -5.11
N LEU A 330 6.68 -16.04 -5.25
CA LEU A 330 7.67 -16.11 -6.33
C LEU A 330 7.17 -17.03 -7.44
N SER A 331 7.24 -16.59 -8.68
CA SER A 331 6.72 -17.32 -9.85
C SER A 331 7.79 -18.09 -10.63
N ALA A 332 9.01 -18.17 -10.16
CA ALA A 332 10.17 -18.96 -10.60
C ALA A 332 11.48 -18.15 -10.56
#